data_fbb4a3d15f5b20ba6e656a3bc2453a5b
#
_entry.id   fbb4a3d15f5b20ba6e656a3bc2453a5b
#
_cell.length_a   1.000
_cell.length_b   1.000
_cell.length_c   1.000
_cell.angle_alpha   90.00
_cell.angle_beta   90.00
_cell.angle_gamma   90.00
#
_symmetry.space_group_name_H-M   'P 1'
#
loop_
_entity.id
_entity.type
_entity.pdbx_description
1 polymer ?
#
loop_
_entity_poly.entity_id
_entity_poly.type
_entity_poly.pdbx_seq_one_letter_code
_entity_poly.pdbx_strand_id
1 'polypeptide(L)'
;MKKARILIVDDSSVMRKIVERSLRQAGLEIVQVLEASNGAEALVVAQNNALDLILSDINMPVMDGLEFVRRLRNVENAKNVPVIMITTEAGESAVVQALSNGARGYIRKPFTPEQIKERIAPLLEG
;
A
#
# COMPACT_ATOMS: atom_id res chain seq x y z
N MET A 1 8.80 13.40 -11.52
CA MET A 1 8.05 12.50 -10.62
C MET A 1 7.46 13.31 -9.48
N LYS A 2 6.25 13.00 -9.12
CA LYS A 2 5.52 13.68 -8.06
C LYS A 2 6.11 13.34 -6.69
N LYS A 3 6.24 14.32 -5.82
CA LYS A 3 6.62 14.09 -4.42
C LYS A 3 5.45 13.42 -3.71
N ALA A 4 5.71 12.32 -3.03
CA ALA A 4 4.66 11.43 -2.57
C ALA A 4 4.56 11.34 -1.04
N ARG A 5 3.32 11.27 -0.58
CA ARG A 5 2.99 10.88 0.79
C ARG A 5 2.44 9.46 0.71
N ILE A 6 3.10 8.54 1.39
CA ILE A 6 2.85 7.12 1.25
C ILE A 6 2.48 6.51 2.60
N LEU A 7 1.42 5.71 2.62
CA LEU A 7 1.03 4.92 3.79
C LEU A 7 1.47 3.49 3.57
N ILE A 8 2.19 2.92 4.54
CA ILE A 8 2.62 1.52 4.52
C ILE A 8 1.88 0.78 5.63
N VAL A 9 1.14 -0.27 5.26
CA VAL A 9 0.31 -1.05 6.17
C VAL A 9 0.83 -2.47 6.24
N ASP A 10 1.32 -2.89 7.40
CA ASP A 10 1.84 -4.23 7.63
C ASP A 10 1.93 -4.41 9.15
N ASP A 11 1.58 -5.59 9.66
CA ASP A 11 1.63 -5.84 11.09
C ASP A 11 3.05 -5.99 11.63
N SER A 12 4.04 -6.14 10.74
CA SER A 12 5.46 -6.23 11.09
C SER A 12 6.13 -4.86 10.94
N SER A 13 6.61 -4.29 12.04
CA SER A 13 7.35 -3.02 11.99
C SER A 13 8.64 -3.16 11.19
N VAL A 14 9.28 -4.33 11.25
CA VAL A 14 10.49 -4.61 10.48
C VAL A 14 10.16 -4.58 8.99
N MET A 15 9.07 -5.20 8.59
CA MET A 15 8.67 -5.22 7.19
C MET A 15 8.34 -3.81 6.68
N ARG A 16 7.68 -2.99 7.51
CA ARG A 16 7.40 -1.60 7.11
C ARG A 16 8.70 -0.83 6.82
N LYS A 17 9.74 -1.05 7.62
CA LYS A 17 11.05 -0.41 7.38
C LYS A 17 11.71 -0.93 6.10
N ILE A 18 11.58 -2.22 5.82
CA ILE A 18 12.13 -2.80 4.59
C ILE A 18 11.42 -2.20 3.37
N VAL A 19 10.11 -2.07 3.41
CA VAL A 19 9.34 -1.47 2.33
C VAL A 19 9.75 -0.02 2.12
N GLU A 20 9.84 0.75 3.19
CA GLU A 20 10.27 2.16 3.11
C GLU A 20 11.65 2.29 2.47
N ARG A 21 12.61 1.46 2.91
CA ARG A 21 13.95 1.47 2.34
C ARG A 21 13.93 1.16 0.85
N SER A 22 13.14 0.17 0.46
CA SER A 22 13.04 -0.24 -0.95
C SER A 22 12.44 0.87 -1.81
N LEU A 23 11.46 1.59 -1.29
CA LEU A 23 10.88 2.76 -1.98
C LEU A 23 11.94 3.83 -2.23
N ARG A 24 12.76 4.13 -1.23
CA ARG A 24 13.81 5.13 -1.36
C ARG A 24 14.90 4.66 -2.31
N GLN A 25 15.28 3.39 -2.26
CA GLN A 25 16.26 2.80 -3.18
C GLN A 25 15.78 2.78 -4.62
N ALA A 26 14.47 2.71 -4.81
CA ALA A 26 13.87 2.76 -6.15
C ALA A 26 13.93 4.18 -6.76
N GLY A 27 14.36 5.17 -6.00
CA GLY A 27 14.52 6.53 -6.50
C GLY A 27 13.24 7.35 -6.48
N LEU A 28 12.22 6.91 -5.76
CA LEU A 28 10.96 7.65 -5.65
C LEU A 28 11.15 8.88 -4.73
N GLU A 29 10.57 9.99 -5.12
CA GLU A 29 10.60 11.18 -4.28
C GLU A 29 9.51 11.09 -3.23
N ILE A 30 9.92 10.86 -1.99
CA ILE A 30 9.00 10.66 -0.87
C ILE A 30 9.08 11.83 0.08
N VAL A 31 7.94 12.48 0.30
CA VAL A 31 7.83 13.58 1.26
C VAL A 31 7.63 13.05 2.67
N GLN A 32 6.78 12.04 2.79
CA GLN A 32 6.43 11.51 4.10
C GLN A 32 6.00 10.05 3.96
N VAL A 33 6.42 9.24 4.94
CA VAL A 33 5.93 7.87 5.09
C VAL A 33 5.13 7.80 6.37
N LEU A 34 3.89 7.33 6.26
CA LEU A 34 3.05 7.02 7.41
C LEU A 34 2.95 5.50 7.53
N GLU A 35 2.68 5.02 8.73
CA GLU A 35 2.64 3.58 8.99
C GLU A 35 1.36 3.21 9.74
N ALA A 36 0.88 2.00 9.48
CA ALA A 36 -0.22 1.40 10.22
C ALA A 36 0.03 -0.09 10.35
N SER A 37 -0.41 -0.70 11.44
CA SER A 37 -0.15 -2.11 11.72
C SER A 37 -1.31 -3.03 11.33
N ASN A 38 -2.44 -2.49 10.92
CA ASN A 38 -3.60 -3.25 10.44
C ASN A 38 -4.54 -2.34 9.66
N GLY A 39 -5.56 -2.93 9.08
CA GLY A 39 -6.51 -2.20 8.24
C GLY A 39 -7.32 -1.15 8.99
N ALA A 40 -7.64 -1.40 10.26
CA ALA A 40 -8.43 -0.45 11.05
C ALA A 40 -7.62 0.83 11.32
N GLU A 41 -6.35 0.68 11.72
CA GLU A 41 -5.46 1.82 11.88
C GLU A 41 -5.25 2.56 10.56
N ALA A 42 -5.10 1.80 9.49
CA ALA A 42 -4.88 2.37 8.16
C ALA A 42 -6.06 3.24 7.72
N LEU A 43 -7.29 2.83 8.03
CA LEU A 43 -8.47 3.64 7.72
C LEU A 43 -8.45 4.98 8.45
N VAL A 44 -8.04 4.98 9.71
CA VAL A 44 -7.94 6.21 10.50
C VAL A 44 -6.89 7.14 9.89
N VAL A 45 -5.72 6.59 9.55
CA VAL A 45 -4.67 7.38 8.91
C VAL A 45 -5.15 7.97 7.58
N ALA A 46 -5.84 7.17 6.78
CA ALA A 46 -6.35 7.61 5.47
C ALA A 46 -7.41 8.70 5.60
N GLN A 47 -8.24 8.64 6.65
CA GLN A 47 -9.25 9.65 6.90
C GLN A 47 -8.64 11.01 7.27
N ASN A 48 -7.48 11.00 7.90
CA ASN A 48 -6.88 12.20 8.49
C ASN A 48 -5.68 12.76 7.73
N ASN A 49 -5.31 12.15 6.62
CA ASN A 49 -4.11 12.56 5.86
C ASN A 49 -4.37 12.49 4.36
N ALA A 50 -3.79 13.45 3.65
CA ALA A 50 -3.77 13.40 2.19
C ALA A 50 -2.66 12.44 1.77
N LEU A 51 -3.01 11.41 1.01
CA LEU A 51 -2.08 10.37 0.59
C LEU A 51 -2.03 10.29 -0.92
N ASP A 52 -0.88 9.89 -1.45
CA ASP A 52 -0.69 9.68 -2.89
C ASP A 52 -0.64 8.21 -3.25
N LEU A 53 -0.31 7.35 -2.27
CA LEU A 53 -0.16 5.93 -2.50
C LEU A 53 -0.31 5.18 -1.18
N ILE A 54 -0.90 4.00 -1.23
CA ILE A 54 -1.00 3.09 -0.08
C ILE A 54 -0.42 1.74 -0.49
N LEU A 55 0.47 1.21 0.34
CA LEU A 55 1.03 -0.14 0.19
C LEU A 55 0.55 -0.96 1.37
N SER A 56 -0.11 -2.08 1.13
CA SER A 56 -0.72 -2.86 2.21
C SER A 56 -0.46 -4.35 2.05
N ASP A 57 -0.11 -4.99 3.16
CA ASP A 57 -0.14 -6.45 3.23
C ASP A 57 -1.60 -6.92 3.18
N ILE A 58 -1.80 -8.19 2.88
CA ILE A 58 -3.13 -8.81 2.87
C ILE A 58 -3.45 -9.37 4.25
N ASN A 59 -2.55 -10.16 4.82
CA ASN A 59 -2.81 -10.89 6.08
C ASN A 59 -2.35 -10.08 7.29
N MET A 60 -3.30 -9.53 8.02
CA MET A 60 -3.04 -8.73 9.20
C MET A 60 -4.13 -9.00 10.25
N PRO A 61 -3.81 -8.84 11.54
CA PRO A 61 -4.82 -9.00 12.58
C PRO A 61 -5.80 -7.82 12.58
N VAL A 62 -6.90 -7.95 13.29
CA VAL A 62 -7.95 -6.95 13.48
C VAL A 62 -8.76 -6.69 12.21
N MET A 63 -8.11 -6.20 11.17
CA MET A 63 -8.70 -6.01 9.85
C MET A 63 -7.62 -6.28 8.80
N ASP A 64 -7.87 -7.24 7.92
CA ASP A 64 -6.91 -7.60 6.87
C ASP A 64 -6.92 -6.60 5.71
N GLY A 65 -5.98 -6.79 4.79
CA GLY A 65 -5.82 -5.89 3.65
C GLY A 65 -6.97 -5.92 2.66
N LEU A 66 -7.65 -7.04 2.50
CA LEU A 66 -8.79 -7.15 1.58
C LEU A 66 -9.96 -6.31 2.09
N GLU A 67 -10.25 -6.42 3.37
CA GLU A 67 -11.32 -5.63 3.99
C GLU A 67 -10.96 -4.16 4.02
N PHE A 68 -9.69 -3.84 4.31
CA PHE A 68 -9.20 -2.46 4.29
C PHE A 68 -9.46 -1.80 2.93
N VAL A 69 -9.04 -2.46 1.84
CA VAL A 69 -9.21 -1.91 0.49
C VAL A 69 -10.69 -1.70 0.19
N ARG A 70 -11.54 -2.66 0.57
CA ARG A 70 -12.97 -2.56 0.36
C ARG A 70 -13.56 -1.34 1.07
N ARG A 71 -13.18 -1.14 2.34
CA ARG A 71 -13.70 -0.04 3.15
C ARG A 71 -13.14 1.32 2.74
N LEU A 72 -11.93 1.33 2.20
CA LEU A 72 -11.26 2.57 1.79
C LEU A 72 -12.08 3.33 0.73
N ARG A 73 -12.85 2.61 -0.08
CA ARG A 73 -13.69 3.21 -1.11
C ARG A 73 -14.77 4.12 -0.56
N ASN A 74 -15.11 3.97 0.73
CA ASN A 74 -16.10 4.80 1.41
C ASN A 74 -15.46 5.93 2.20
N VAL A 75 -14.14 6.08 2.14
CA VAL A 75 -13.41 7.19 2.78
C VAL A 75 -13.24 8.29 1.75
N GLU A 76 -13.94 9.40 1.95
CA GLU A 76 -14.08 10.45 0.93
C GLU A 76 -12.75 11.00 0.44
N ASN A 77 -11.80 11.29 1.34
CA ASN A 77 -10.52 11.85 0.92
C ASN A 77 -9.49 10.81 0.48
N ALA A 78 -9.84 9.52 0.48
CA ALA A 78 -8.90 8.45 0.14
C ALA A 78 -9.43 7.47 -0.90
N LYS A 79 -10.69 7.60 -1.30
CA LYS A 79 -11.33 6.62 -2.20
C LYS A 79 -10.65 6.49 -3.56
N ASN A 80 -9.93 7.51 -3.99
CA ASN A 80 -9.23 7.52 -5.29
C ASN A 80 -7.72 7.30 -5.15
N VAL A 81 -7.22 7.11 -3.93
CA VAL A 81 -5.79 6.85 -3.71
C VAL A 81 -5.47 5.43 -4.17
N PRO A 82 -4.47 5.25 -5.03
CA PRO A 82 -4.11 3.90 -5.47
C PRO A 82 -3.55 3.06 -4.33
N VAL A 83 -3.97 1.79 -4.28
CA VAL A 83 -3.50 0.82 -3.31
C VAL A 83 -2.80 -0.31 -4.05
N ILE A 84 -1.57 -0.61 -3.66
CA ILE A 84 -0.82 -1.76 -4.16
C ILE A 84 -0.65 -2.73 -3.00
N MET A 85 -1.03 -3.98 -3.21
CA MET A 85 -0.83 -5.02 -2.19
C MET A 85 0.60 -5.51 -2.22
N ILE A 86 1.22 -5.69 -1.05
CA ILE A 86 2.55 -6.29 -0.95
C ILE A 86 2.40 -7.52 -0.07
N THR A 87 2.61 -8.70 -0.62
CA THR A 87 2.22 -9.91 0.08
C THR A 87 3.11 -11.10 -0.27
N THR A 88 3.25 -12.02 0.69
CA THR A 88 3.81 -13.34 0.43
C THR A 88 2.72 -14.27 -0.11
N GLU A 89 1.46 -13.88 0.07
CA GLU A 89 0.31 -14.65 -0.40
C GLU A 89 0.27 -14.63 -1.92
N ALA A 90 0.54 -15.76 -2.55
CA ALA A 90 0.59 -15.89 -3.99
C ALA A 90 -0.69 -16.49 -4.56
N GLY A 91 -1.65 -16.75 -3.71
CA GLY A 91 -2.91 -17.34 -4.14
C GLY A 91 -3.64 -16.44 -5.11
N GLU A 92 -3.99 -16.98 -6.26
CA GLU A 92 -4.74 -16.26 -7.28
C GLU A 92 -6.03 -15.68 -6.70
N SER A 93 -6.68 -16.41 -5.82
CA SER A 93 -7.94 -15.99 -5.19
C SER A 93 -7.78 -14.69 -4.40
N ALA A 94 -6.72 -14.59 -3.58
CA ALA A 94 -6.48 -13.37 -2.78
C ALA A 94 -6.18 -12.17 -3.67
N VAL A 95 -5.39 -12.37 -4.72
CA VAL A 95 -5.06 -11.31 -5.68
C VAL A 95 -6.32 -10.83 -6.40
N VAL A 96 -7.14 -11.77 -6.88
CA VAL A 96 -8.39 -11.43 -7.57
C VAL A 96 -9.32 -10.66 -6.65
N GLN A 97 -9.44 -11.07 -5.39
CA GLN A 97 -10.29 -10.36 -4.42
C GLN A 97 -9.78 -8.94 -4.18
N ALA A 98 -8.45 -8.76 -4.04
CA ALA A 98 -7.88 -7.44 -3.84
C ALA A 98 -8.19 -6.51 -5.01
N LEU A 99 -8.00 -7.00 -6.23
CA LEU A 99 -8.28 -6.22 -7.43
C LEU A 99 -9.78 -5.90 -7.56
N SER A 100 -10.63 -6.87 -7.24
CA SER A 100 -12.09 -6.67 -7.25
C SER A 100 -12.51 -5.62 -6.22
N ASN A 101 -11.82 -5.55 -5.09
CA ASN A 101 -12.11 -4.57 -4.05
C ASN A 101 -11.54 -3.19 -4.35
N GLY A 102 -10.73 -3.05 -5.39
CA GLY A 102 -10.24 -1.75 -5.85
C GLY A 102 -8.74 -1.55 -5.80
N ALA A 103 -7.95 -2.55 -5.41
CA ALA A 103 -6.50 -2.44 -5.49
C ALA A 103 -6.06 -2.32 -6.96
N ARG A 104 -5.01 -1.55 -7.19
CA ARG A 104 -4.48 -1.31 -8.54
C ARG A 104 -3.49 -2.37 -8.99
N GLY A 105 -2.98 -3.18 -8.07
CA GLY A 105 -2.03 -4.23 -8.40
C GLY A 105 -1.45 -4.84 -7.16
N TYR A 106 -0.42 -5.66 -7.34
CA TYR A 106 0.26 -6.28 -6.21
C TYR A 106 1.74 -6.48 -6.52
N ILE A 107 2.52 -6.60 -5.44
CA ILE A 107 3.96 -6.92 -5.50
C ILE A 107 4.16 -8.10 -4.56
N ARG A 108 4.86 -9.12 -5.04
CA ARG A 108 5.13 -10.33 -4.28
C ARG A 108 6.41 -10.19 -3.46
N LYS A 109 6.37 -10.58 -2.19
CA LYS A 109 7.56 -10.67 -1.35
C LYS A 109 8.26 -12.00 -1.62
N PRO A 110 9.59 -12.05 -1.67
CA PRO A 110 10.52 -10.92 -1.64
C PRO A 110 10.52 -10.15 -2.96
N PHE A 111 10.85 -8.88 -2.89
CA PHE A 111 10.84 -7.99 -4.07
C PHE A 111 12.16 -7.23 -4.16
N THR A 112 12.41 -6.66 -5.34
CA THR A 112 13.57 -5.80 -5.58
C THR A 112 13.13 -4.34 -5.71
N PRO A 113 14.04 -3.36 -5.52
CA PRO A 113 13.71 -1.97 -5.78
C PRO A 113 13.21 -1.72 -7.21
N GLU A 114 13.72 -2.47 -8.18
CA GLU A 114 13.29 -2.35 -9.57
C GLU A 114 11.83 -2.75 -9.75
N GLN A 115 11.40 -3.82 -9.07
CA GLN A 115 10.00 -4.25 -9.11
C GLN A 115 9.08 -3.20 -8.48
N ILE A 116 9.51 -2.61 -7.37
CA ILE A 116 8.81 -1.50 -6.74
C ILE A 116 8.66 -0.34 -7.70
N LYS A 117 9.76 0.04 -8.35
CA LYS A 117 9.76 1.16 -9.30
C LYS A 117 8.79 0.91 -10.45
N GLU A 118 8.84 -0.29 -11.04
CA GLU A 118 7.97 -0.63 -12.18
C GLU A 118 6.49 -0.51 -11.84
N ARG A 119 6.11 -0.96 -10.64
CA ARG A 119 4.70 -0.97 -10.25
C ARG A 119 4.20 0.37 -9.73
N ILE A 120 5.08 1.14 -9.12
CA ILE A 120 4.67 2.33 -8.36
C ILE A 120 4.92 3.62 -9.11
N ALA A 121 6.04 3.75 -9.80
CA ALA A 121 6.37 5.00 -10.48
C ALA A 121 5.25 5.49 -11.42
N PRO A 122 4.62 4.63 -12.23
CA PRO A 122 3.53 5.09 -13.10
C PRO A 122 2.35 5.69 -12.34
N LEU A 123 2.11 5.25 -11.10
CA LEU A 123 1.00 5.75 -10.28
C LEU A 123 1.29 7.11 -9.68
N LEU A 124 2.57 7.49 -9.59
CA LEU A 124 3.00 8.76 -9.01
C LEU A 124 3.36 9.81 -10.06
N GLU A 125 3.36 9.44 -11.31
CA GLU A 125 3.57 10.38 -12.40
C GLU A 125 2.25 11.11 -12.65
N GLY A 126 2.31 12.41 -12.58
CA GLY A 126 1.09 13.14 -12.66
C GLY A 126 0.92 14.04 -13.79
#